data_a460780880192c133edb7d088a9ed6ab
#
_entry.id   a460780880192c133edb7d088a9ed6ab
#
_cell.length_a   1.000
_cell.length_b   1.000
_cell.length_c   1.000
_cell.angle_alpha   90.00
_cell.angle_beta   90.00
_cell.angle_gamma   90.00
#
_symmetry.space_group_name_H-M   'P 1'
#
loop_
_entity.id
_entity.type
_entity.pdbx_description
1 polymer ?
#
loop_
_entity_poly.entity_id
_entity_poly.type
_entity_poly.pdbx_seq_one_letter_code
_entity_poly.pdbx_strand_id
1 'polypeptide(L)'
;MTQSVAIIGASHKPQRYAHQCQSLLMEQGYPVYPVSGNGREILDVEGYKSVKDIPGPVDTVTLYVNPVRHLPIMQDILAAKPRRIIFNPGTESKKLEEMYQEHGIETLRACTLVLLRTDQF
;
A
#
# COMPACT_ATOMS: atom_id res chain seq x y z
N MET A 1 17.32 4.43 7.96
CA MET A 1 16.55 3.18 7.98
C MET A 1 15.47 3.23 6.94
N THR A 2 15.30 2.13 6.22
CA THR A 2 14.37 2.09 5.10
C THR A 2 13.02 1.57 5.57
N GLN A 3 11.96 2.33 5.30
CA GLN A 3 10.61 1.89 5.65
C GLN A 3 10.12 0.82 4.68
N SER A 4 9.38 -0.15 5.18
CA SER A 4 8.75 -1.18 4.37
C SER A 4 7.40 -0.69 3.86
N VAL A 5 7.04 -1.09 2.64
CA VAL A 5 5.84 -0.59 1.96
C VAL A 5 5.01 -1.75 1.44
N ALA A 6 3.79 -1.87 1.91
CA ALA A 6 2.82 -2.82 1.37
C ALA A 6 1.99 -2.10 0.30
N ILE A 7 1.92 -2.68 -0.88
CA ILE A 7 1.16 -2.14 -2.00
C ILE A 7 -0.14 -2.94 -2.12
N ILE A 8 -1.25 -2.35 -1.71
CA ILE A 8 -2.55 -3.01 -1.73
C ILE A 8 -3.23 -2.76 -3.07
N GLY A 9 -3.52 -3.83 -3.80
CA GLY A 9 -3.99 -3.73 -5.17
C GLY A 9 -2.85 -3.75 -6.17
N ALA A 10 -1.75 -4.42 -5.81
CA ALA A 10 -0.59 -4.57 -6.68
C ALA A 10 -0.99 -5.24 -8.00
N SER A 11 -0.27 -4.91 -9.06
CA SER A 11 -0.61 -5.38 -10.41
C SER A 11 0.63 -5.75 -11.20
N HIS A 12 0.52 -6.83 -11.96
CA HIS A 12 1.58 -7.25 -12.89
C HIS A 12 1.53 -6.48 -14.22
N LYS A 13 0.51 -5.64 -14.41
CA LYS A 13 0.32 -4.88 -15.65
C LYS A 13 1.12 -3.57 -15.59
N PRO A 14 2.13 -3.39 -16.47
CA PRO A 14 3.01 -2.21 -16.39
C PRO A 14 2.31 -0.87 -16.52
N GLN A 15 1.13 -0.84 -17.17
CA GLN A 15 0.38 0.41 -17.37
C GLN A 15 -0.36 0.85 -16.12
N ARG A 16 -0.50 -0.01 -15.11
CA ARG A 16 -1.19 0.33 -13.87
C ARG A 16 -0.29 1.16 -12.96
N TYR A 17 -0.89 2.12 -12.28
CA TYR A 17 -0.16 2.97 -11.32
C TYR A 17 0.47 2.16 -10.19
N ALA A 18 -0.21 1.10 -9.73
CA ALA A 18 0.33 0.25 -8.68
C ALA A 18 1.65 -0.42 -9.12
N HIS A 19 1.74 -0.85 -10.38
CA HIS A 19 2.96 -1.44 -10.92
C HIS A 19 4.08 -0.40 -11.01
N GLN A 20 3.75 0.79 -11.52
CA GLN A 20 4.71 1.89 -11.62
C GLN A 20 5.22 2.30 -10.24
N CYS A 21 4.34 2.33 -9.26
CA CYS A 21 4.71 2.63 -7.88
C CYS A 21 5.67 1.60 -7.33
N GLN A 22 5.38 0.32 -7.53
CA GLN A 22 6.27 -0.76 -7.08
C GLN A 22 7.65 -0.64 -7.71
N SER A 23 7.69 -0.43 -9.02
CA SER A 23 8.95 -0.29 -9.75
C SER A 23 9.79 0.86 -9.20
N LEU A 24 9.16 2.00 -8.96
CA LEU A 24 9.86 3.19 -8.47
C LEU A 24 10.34 3.01 -7.02
N LEU A 25 9.51 2.40 -6.17
CA LEU A 25 9.91 2.09 -4.79
C LEU A 25 11.14 1.17 -4.77
N MET A 26 11.12 0.13 -5.59
CA MET A 26 12.25 -0.80 -5.68
C MET A 26 13.51 -0.10 -6.19
N GLU A 27 13.35 0.76 -7.18
CA GLU A 27 14.46 1.53 -7.74
C GLU A 27 15.11 2.42 -6.67
N GLN A 28 14.30 2.96 -5.75
CA GLN A 28 14.79 3.80 -4.66
C GLN A 28 15.20 3.01 -3.42
N GLY A 29 15.16 1.68 -3.47
CA GLY A 29 15.70 0.84 -2.42
C GLY A 29 14.74 0.49 -1.29
N TYR A 30 13.44 0.75 -1.45
CA TYR A 30 12.46 0.40 -0.41
C TYR A 30 12.08 -1.09 -0.47
N PRO A 31 12.03 -1.79 0.67
CA PRO A 31 11.43 -3.13 0.71
C PRO A 31 9.95 -3.03 0.38
N VAL A 32 9.48 -3.83 -0.58
CA VAL A 32 8.09 -3.81 -1.01
C VAL A 32 7.42 -5.15 -0.82
N TYR A 33 6.13 -5.11 -0.49
CA TYR A 33 5.29 -6.28 -0.32
C TYR A 33 4.05 -6.11 -1.20
N PRO A 34 4.06 -6.67 -2.44
CA PRO A 34 2.88 -6.55 -3.30
C PRO A 34 1.76 -7.46 -2.83
N VAL A 35 0.59 -6.88 -2.60
CA VAL A 35 -0.60 -7.59 -2.14
C VAL A 35 -1.68 -7.50 -3.20
N SER A 36 -2.13 -8.64 -3.68
CA SER A 36 -3.18 -8.73 -4.70
C SER A 36 -4.05 -9.96 -4.48
N GLY A 37 -5.21 -10.00 -5.14
CA GLY A 37 -6.15 -11.10 -4.96
C GLY A 37 -5.59 -12.47 -5.32
N ASN A 38 -4.65 -12.55 -6.25
CA ASN A 38 -4.03 -13.82 -6.66
C ASN A 38 -2.72 -14.12 -5.96
N GLY A 39 -2.14 -13.17 -5.23
CA GLY A 39 -0.89 -13.35 -4.49
C GLY A 39 0.33 -13.62 -5.36
N ARG A 40 0.26 -13.31 -6.64
CA ARG A 40 1.35 -13.59 -7.58
C ARG A 40 2.58 -12.73 -7.34
N GLU A 41 3.74 -13.31 -7.68
CA GLU A 41 5.00 -12.59 -7.76
C GLU A 41 4.88 -11.45 -8.79
N ILE A 42 5.40 -10.27 -8.44
CA ILE A 42 5.41 -9.11 -9.31
C ILE A 42 6.81 -8.51 -9.29
N LEU A 43 7.39 -8.28 -10.47
CA LEU A 43 8.74 -7.73 -10.60
C LEU A 43 9.77 -8.53 -9.78
N ASP A 44 9.64 -9.86 -9.81
CA ASP A 44 10.50 -10.80 -9.11
C ASP A 44 10.45 -10.66 -7.58
N VAL A 45 9.41 -10.02 -7.06
CA VAL A 45 9.18 -9.90 -5.62
C VAL A 45 8.00 -10.77 -5.24
N GLU A 46 8.17 -11.58 -4.19
CA GLU A 46 7.11 -12.46 -3.69
C GLU A 46 5.84 -11.66 -3.41
N GLY A 47 4.69 -12.17 -3.87
CA GLY A 47 3.40 -11.55 -3.65
C GLY A 47 2.64 -12.20 -2.49
N TYR A 48 1.64 -11.51 -2.00
CA TYR A 48 0.80 -11.95 -0.89
C TYR A 48 -0.67 -11.73 -1.23
N LYS A 49 -1.52 -12.64 -0.77
CA LYS A 49 -2.98 -12.49 -0.94
C LYS A 49 -3.57 -11.55 0.09
N SER A 50 -2.92 -11.40 1.23
CA SER A 50 -3.38 -10.54 2.31
C SER A 50 -2.19 -9.90 3.00
N VAL A 51 -2.40 -8.68 3.50
CA VAL A 51 -1.39 -7.97 4.29
C VAL A 51 -0.99 -8.76 5.55
N LYS A 52 -1.91 -9.58 6.07
CA LYS A 52 -1.62 -10.39 7.26
C LYS A 52 -0.60 -11.51 6.99
N ASP A 53 -0.38 -11.86 5.73
CA ASP A 53 0.59 -12.91 5.36
C ASP A 53 2.01 -12.39 5.22
N ILE A 54 2.20 -11.07 5.30
CA ILE A 54 3.52 -10.45 5.20
C ILE A 54 4.33 -10.80 6.44
N PRO A 55 5.57 -11.35 6.27
CA PRO A 55 6.33 -11.90 7.39
C PRO A 55 6.99 -10.86 8.30
N GLY A 56 7.05 -9.60 7.88
CA GLY A 56 7.71 -8.55 8.66
C GLY A 56 6.80 -7.38 8.95
N PRO A 57 7.28 -6.37 9.66
CA PRO A 57 6.48 -5.18 9.94
C PRO A 57 6.22 -4.38 8.65
N VAL A 58 5.07 -3.72 8.61
CA VAL A 58 4.70 -2.84 7.50
C VAL A 58 4.66 -1.43 8.02
N ASP A 59 5.53 -0.57 7.52
CA ASP A 59 5.58 0.82 7.93
C ASP A 59 4.55 1.68 7.19
N THR A 60 4.46 1.49 5.88
CA THR A 60 3.56 2.26 5.03
C THR A 60 2.70 1.33 4.19
N VAL A 61 1.40 1.64 4.13
CA VAL A 61 0.49 1.00 3.19
C VAL A 61 0.14 2.03 2.13
N THR A 62 0.32 1.67 0.85
CA THR A 62 -0.13 2.50 -0.27
C THR A 62 -1.28 1.80 -0.96
N LEU A 63 -2.44 2.46 -1.02
CA LEU A 63 -3.69 1.86 -1.47
C LEU A 63 -3.95 2.12 -2.95
N TYR A 64 -4.26 1.05 -3.67
CA TYR A 64 -4.67 1.09 -5.07
C TYR A 64 -5.98 0.32 -5.29
N VAL A 65 -6.80 0.21 -4.24
CA VAL A 65 -8.14 -0.39 -4.32
C VAL A 65 -9.19 0.66 -3.96
N ASN A 66 -10.36 0.58 -4.59
CA ASN A 66 -11.45 1.51 -4.27
C ASN A 66 -12.04 1.18 -2.90
N PRO A 67 -12.89 2.07 -2.32
CA PRO A 67 -13.47 1.82 -1.00
C PRO A 67 -14.27 0.53 -0.88
N VAL A 68 -14.94 0.10 -1.94
CA VAL A 68 -15.72 -1.14 -1.93
C VAL A 68 -14.81 -2.35 -1.72
N ARG A 69 -13.67 -2.38 -2.39
CA ARG A 69 -12.69 -3.46 -2.25
C ARG A 69 -11.86 -3.34 -0.98
N HIS A 70 -11.71 -2.12 -0.46
CA HIS A 70 -10.97 -1.88 0.76
C HIS A 70 -11.72 -2.38 2.00
N LEU A 71 -13.03 -2.21 2.04
CA LEU A 71 -13.82 -2.53 3.24
C LEU A 71 -13.61 -3.96 3.74
N PRO A 72 -13.63 -5.01 2.88
CA PRO A 72 -13.43 -6.37 3.37
C PRO A 72 -12.04 -6.66 3.95
N ILE A 73 -11.04 -5.86 3.62
CA ILE A 73 -9.66 -6.10 4.06
C ILE A 73 -9.19 -5.10 5.11
N MET A 74 -10.05 -4.18 5.54
CA MET A 74 -9.63 -3.12 6.47
C MET A 74 -9.17 -3.67 7.81
N GLN A 75 -9.78 -4.77 8.30
CA GLN A 75 -9.39 -5.36 9.58
C GLN A 75 -7.96 -5.92 9.53
N ASP A 76 -7.59 -6.53 8.40
CA ASP A 76 -6.25 -7.05 8.23
C ASP A 76 -5.21 -5.92 8.20
N ILE A 77 -5.55 -4.81 7.54
CA ILE A 77 -4.67 -3.65 7.51
C ILE A 77 -4.55 -3.04 8.91
N LEU A 78 -5.67 -2.93 9.62
CA LEU A 78 -5.66 -2.41 10.98
C LEU A 78 -4.80 -3.27 11.90
N ALA A 79 -4.91 -4.61 11.77
CA ALA A 79 -4.14 -5.56 12.57
C ALA A 79 -2.63 -5.48 12.27
N ALA A 80 -2.25 -5.11 11.06
CA ALA A 80 -0.85 -4.95 10.68
C ALA A 80 -0.21 -3.71 11.32
N LYS A 81 -1.03 -2.78 11.81
CA LYS A 81 -0.58 -1.57 12.51
C LYS A 81 0.47 -0.78 11.75
N PRO A 82 0.22 -0.42 10.48
CA PRO A 82 1.17 0.43 9.77
C PRO A 82 1.27 1.80 10.43
N ARG A 83 2.39 2.48 10.24
CA ARG A 83 2.53 3.84 10.75
C ARG A 83 1.65 4.81 9.98
N ARG A 84 1.51 4.59 8.67
CA ARG A 84 0.70 5.45 7.82
C ARG A 84 0.06 4.68 6.68
N ILE A 85 -1.03 5.22 6.18
CA ILE A 85 -1.72 4.70 5.00
C ILE A 85 -1.87 5.84 4.00
N ILE A 86 -1.40 5.62 2.78
CA ILE A 86 -1.54 6.60 1.70
C ILE A 86 -2.74 6.20 0.84
N PHE A 87 -3.72 7.09 0.78
CA PHE A 87 -4.90 6.92 -0.05
C PHE A 87 -4.63 7.60 -1.39
N ASN A 88 -4.21 6.82 -2.39
CA ASN A 88 -3.95 7.34 -3.73
C ASN A 88 -5.24 7.81 -4.40
N PRO A 89 -5.17 8.64 -5.45
CA PRO A 89 -6.38 9.11 -6.13
C PRO A 89 -7.32 7.98 -6.52
N GLY A 90 -8.59 8.11 -6.17
CA GLY A 90 -9.62 7.10 -6.44
C GLY A 90 -9.83 6.11 -5.31
N THR A 91 -9.02 6.15 -4.26
CA THR A 91 -9.14 5.23 -3.11
C THR A 91 -9.71 5.91 -1.87
N GLU A 92 -9.95 7.21 -1.91
CA GLU A 92 -10.33 8.02 -0.76
C GLU A 92 -11.64 7.54 -0.13
N SER A 93 -11.65 7.50 1.20
CA SER A 93 -12.86 7.17 1.97
C SER A 93 -12.76 7.86 3.32
N LYS A 94 -13.53 8.92 3.49
CA LYS A 94 -13.54 9.68 4.76
C LYS A 94 -13.82 8.75 5.94
N LYS A 95 -14.76 7.84 5.79
CA LYS A 95 -15.14 6.91 6.85
C LYS A 95 -13.98 6.00 7.24
N LEU A 96 -13.29 5.41 6.25
CA LEU A 96 -12.16 4.53 6.52
C LEU A 96 -10.97 5.32 7.07
N GLU A 97 -10.71 6.51 6.53
CA GLU A 97 -9.64 7.37 7.03
C GLU A 97 -9.85 7.72 8.50
N GLU A 98 -11.06 8.13 8.86
CA GLU A 98 -11.38 8.47 10.26
C GLU A 98 -11.23 7.26 11.18
N MET A 99 -11.64 6.09 10.73
CA MET A 99 -11.50 4.86 11.49
C MET A 99 -10.03 4.55 11.78
N TYR A 100 -9.16 4.64 10.79
CA TYR A 100 -7.73 4.42 10.99
C TYR A 100 -7.12 5.47 11.92
N GLN A 101 -7.52 6.74 11.77
CA GLN A 101 -7.03 7.82 12.63
C GLN A 101 -7.42 7.59 14.08
N GLU A 102 -8.62 7.08 14.33
CA GLU A 102 -9.07 6.74 15.69
C GLU A 102 -8.21 5.67 16.34
N HIS A 103 -7.54 4.85 15.52
CA HIS A 103 -6.63 3.80 16.00
C HIS A 103 -5.17 4.23 15.97
N GLY A 104 -4.91 5.53 15.82
CA GLY A 104 -3.56 6.08 15.89
C GLY A 104 -2.73 5.90 14.62
N ILE A 105 -3.37 5.57 13.50
CA ILE A 105 -2.68 5.41 12.22
C ILE A 105 -2.80 6.71 11.42
N GLU A 106 -1.67 7.23 10.96
CA GLU A 106 -1.67 8.43 10.12
C GLU A 106 -2.26 8.09 8.74
N THR A 107 -3.13 8.96 8.22
CA THR A 107 -3.68 8.81 6.88
C THR A 107 -3.30 10.03 6.04
N LEU A 108 -3.07 9.79 4.76
CA LEU A 108 -2.62 10.82 3.82
C LEU A 108 -3.28 10.60 2.48
N ARG A 109 -3.93 11.63 1.94
CA ARG A 109 -4.44 11.61 0.57
C ARG A 109 -3.37 12.18 -0.35
N ALA A 110 -2.76 11.31 -1.15
CA ALA A 110 -1.67 11.73 -2.02
C ALA A 110 -1.45 10.72 -3.13
N CYS A 111 -0.74 11.13 -4.16
CA CYS A 111 -0.25 10.21 -5.18
C CYS A 111 1.15 9.77 -4.79
N THR A 112 1.32 8.49 -4.49
CA THR A 112 2.62 7.96 -4.04
C THR A 112 3.71 8.19 -5.08
N LEU A 113 3.40 8.08 -6.37
CA LEU A 113 4.37 8.36 -7.44
C LEU A 113 4.87 9.80 -7.37
N VAL A 114 3.98 10.75 -7.11
CA VAL A 114 4.36 12.17 -6.97
C VAL A 114 5.23 12.36 -5.74
N LEU A 115 4.88 11.72 -4.62
CA LEU A 115 5.69 11.80 -3.40
C LEU A 115 7.12 11.30 -3.64
N LEU A 116 7.23 10.17 -4.34
CA LEU A 116 8.54 9.58 -4.66
C LEU A 116 9.36 10.47 -5.59
N ARG A 117 8.71 11.04 -6.61
CA ARG A 117 9.39 11.89 -7.59
C ARG A 117 9.80 13.24 -7.05
N THR A 118 9.22 13.66 -5.94
CA THR A 118 9.49 14.97 -5.33
C THR A 118 10.20 14.85 -3.98
N ASP A 119 10.73 13.67 -3.66
CA ASP A 119 11.41 13.39 -2.39
C ASP A 119 10.57 13.68 -1.15
N GLN A 120 9.26 13.49 -1.26
CA GLN A 120 8.32 13.74 -0.15
C GLN A 120 7.71 12.47 0.44
N PHE A 121 8.13 11.32 -0.06
CA PHE A 121 7.61 10.02 0.41
C PHE A 121 8.08 9.64 1.84
#